data_ee507815cdc97d5018b7c60fe0035b9f
#
_entry.id   ee507815cdc97d5018b7c60fe0035b9f
#
_cell.length_a   1.000
_cell.length_b   1.000
_cell.length_c   1.000
_cell.angle_alpha   90.00
_cell.angle_beta   90.00
_cell.angle_gamma   90.00
#
_symmetry.space_group_name_H-M   'P 1'
#
loop_
_entity.id
_entity.type
_entity.pdbx_description
1 polymer ?
#
loop_
_entity_poly.entity_id
_entity_poly.type
_entity_poly.pdbx_seq_one_letter_code
_entity_poly.pdbx_strand_id
1 'polypeptide(L)'
;MIYVVTYTLKPWFLRDTTNIARELRRLPNWSHWINNTWLISPYETADGLYERIRGHFLTTDRLLIAPFDADGGYAGWLPKEAWDWIEENKYK
;
A
#
# COMPACT_ATOMS: atom_id res chain seq x y z
N MET A 1 -1.18 7.42 10.94
CA MET A 1 -1.23 7.90 9.53
C MET A 1 -1.30 6.70 8.61
N ILE A 2 -2.26 6.69 7.71
CA ILE A 2 -2.40 5.66 6.71
C ILE A 2 -1.81 6.17 5.40
N TYR A 3 -1.07 5.32 4.69
CA TYR A 3 -0.58 5.60 3.34
C TYR A 3 -1.21 4.64 2.36
N VAL A 4 -1.52 5.14 1.16
CA VAL A 4 -1.83 4.28 0.03
C VAL A 4 -0.54 4.00 -0.72
N VAL A 5 -0.32 2.73 -1.05
CA VAL A 5 0.79 2.29 -1.90
C VAL A 5 0.16 1.62 -3.11
N THR A 6 0.38 2.20 -4.29
CA THR A 6 -0.20 1.66 -5.51
C THR A 6 0.85 1.63 -6.61
N TYR A 7 0.80 0.60 -7.46
CA TYR A 7 1.81 0.42 -8.48
C TYR A 7 1.27 -0.32 -9.69
N THR A 8 1.96 -0.12 -10.82
CA THR A 8 1.74 -0.88 -12.05
C THR A 8 3.09 -1.40 -12.52
N LEU A 9 3.18 -2.70 -12.77
CA LEU A 9 4.40 -3.36 -13.22
C LEU A 9 4.31 -3.64 -14.72
N LYS A 10 5.40 -3.41 -15.44
CA LYS A 10 5.45 -3.62 -16.90
C LYS A 10 6.68 -4.43 -17.29
N PRO A 11 6.51 -5.45 -18.13
CA PRO A 11 5.22 -6.01 -18.58
C PRO A 11 4.56 -6.80 -17.45
N TRP A 12 3.29 -6.57 -17.21
CA TRP A 12 2.58 -7.15 -16.06
C TRP A 12 2.60 -8.69 -16.08
N PHE A 13 2.51 -9.29 -17.27
CA PHE A 13 2.41 -10.74 -17.42
C PHE A 13 3.74 -11.48 -17.21
N LEU A 14 4.84 -10.75 -17.12
CA LEU A 14 6.17 -11.31 -16.85
C LEU A 14 6.69 -10.94 -15.46
N ARG A 15 5.89 -10.28 -14.66
CA ARG A 15 6.33 -9.75 -13.36
C ARG A 15 5.74 -10.56 -12.23
N ASP A 16 6.60 -10.91 -11.29
CA ASP A 16 6.22 -11.59 -10.07
C ASP A 16 6.12 -10.57 -8.94
N THR A 17 4.90 -10.41 -8.38
CA THR A 17 4.65 -9.46 -7.30
C THR A 17 4.91 -10.04 -5.92
N THR A 18 5.34 -11.30 -5.84
CA THR A 18 5.53 -12.01 -4.56
C THR A 18 6.51 -11.28 -3.64
N ASN A 19 7.62 -10.79 -4.18
CA ASN A 19 8.63 -10.10 -3.36
C ASN A 19 8.12 -8.76 -2.83
N ILE A 20 7.36 -8.03 -3.62
CA ILE A 20 6.75 -6.77 -3.21
C ILE A 20 5.76 -7.03 -2.07
N ALA A 21 4.87 -7.99 -2.26
CA ALA A 21 3.89 -8.36 -1.25
C ALA A 21 4.54 -8.84 0.05
N ARG A 22 5.60 -9.64 -0.07
CA ARG A 22 6.34 -10.13 1.10
C ARG A 22 6.93 -8.97 1.90
N GLU A 23 7.52 -7.99 1.21
CA GLU A 23 8.10 -6.83 1.87
C GLU A 23 7.03 -5.99 2.56
N LEU A 24 5.90 -5.76 1.91
CA LEU A 24 4.82 -4.97 2.50
C LEU A 24 4.17 -5.68 3.70
N ARG A 25 4.06 -7.01 3.64
CA ARG A 25 3.50 -7.79 4.76
C ARG A 25 4.41 -7.82 5.99
N ARG A 26 5.66 -7.44 5.88
CA ARG A 26 6.56 -7.30 7.03
C ARG A 26 6.25 -6.08 7.87
N LEU A 27 5.49 -5.13 7.32
CA LEU A 27 5.10 -3.93 8.06
C LEU A 27 4.01 -4.29 9.07
N PRO A 28 3.95 -3.61 10.22
CA PRO A 28 3.07 -4.02 11.30
C PRO A 28 1.58 -3.86 11.02
N ASN A 29 1.18 -2.89 10.24
CA ASN A 29 -0.24 -2.61 9.99
C ASN A 29 -0.48 -2.43 8.50
N TRP A 30 -1.03 -3.45 7.85
CA TRP A 30 -1.32 -3.40 6.42
C TRP A 30 -2.72 -3.95 6.15
N SER A 31 -3.30 -3.48 5.04
CA SER A 31 -4.58 -3.95 4.53
C SER A 31 -4.47 -4.08 3.02
N HIS A 32 -4.81 -5.24 2.47
CA HIS A 32 -4.61 -5.54 1.06
C HIS A 32 -5.83 -6.26 0.48
N TRP A 33 -6.65 -5.53 -0.26
CA TRP A 33 -7.89 -6.03 -0.85
C TRP A 33 -8.00 -5.76 -2.35
N ILE A 34 -7.13 -4.89 -2.87
CA ILE A 34 -7.07 -4.55 -4.30
C ILE A 34 -5.66 -4.93 -4.77
N ASN A 35 -5.55 -5.67 -5.86
CA ASN A 35 -4.33 -6.36 -6.27
C ASN A 35 -3.04 -5.55 -6.10
N ASN A 36 -2.90 -4.43 -6.78
CA ASN A 36 -1.67 -3.65 -6.73
C ASN A 36 -1.81 -2.39 -5.90
N THR A 37 -2.70 -2.42 -4.91
CA THR A 37 -2.96 -1.27 -4.05
C THR A 37 -3.10 -1.74 -2.61
N TRP A 38 -2.32 -1.10 -1.73
CA TRP A 38 -2.25 -1.43 -0.32
C TRP A 38 -2.55 -0.19 0.51
N LEU A 39 -3.14 -0.40 1.67
CA LEU A 39 -3.19 0.62 2.72
C LEU A 39 -2.26 0.17 3.83
N ILE A 40 -1.42 1.07 4.30
CA ILE A 40 -0.40 0.74 5.28
C ILE A 40 -0.35 1.84 6.35
N SER A 41 -0.28 1.45 7.60
CA SER A 41 -0.11 2.38 8.72
C SER A 41 1.22 2.10 9.42
N PRO A 42 2.34 2.50 8.82
CA PRO A 42 3.67 2.24 9.36
C PRO A 42 4.10 3.32 10.34
N TYR A 43 5.24 3.09 10.99
CA TYR A 43 5.93 4.12 11.76
C TYR A 43 6.87 4.96 10.88
N GLU A 44 6.80 4.79 9.57
CA GLU A 44 7.69 5.43 8.61
C GLU A 44 6.96 6.51 7.82
N THR A 45 7.74 7.39 7.18
CA THR A 45 7.23 8.38 6.24
C THR A 45 7.04 7.74 4.85
N ALA A 46 6.42 8.47 3.93
CA ALA A 46 6.32 8.03 2.55
C ALA A 46 7.70 7.77 1.94
N ASP A 47 8.68 8.62 2.25
CA ASP A 47 10.06 8.44 1.77
C ASP A 47 10.68 7.16 2.35
N GLY A 48 10.42 6.88 3.62
CA GLY A 48 10.91 5.65 4.27
C GLY A 48 10.32 4.40 3.63
N LEU A 49 9.02 4.42 3.34
CA LEU A 49 8.37 3.32 2.62
C LEU A 49 8.97 3.15 1.23
N TYR A 50 9.17 4.25 0.50
CA TYR A 50 9.76 4.22 -0.82
C TYR A 50 11.15 3.58 -0.79
N GLU A 51 12.01 3.99 0.13
CA GLU A 51 13.35 3.42 0.26
C GLU A 51 13.31 1.93 0.56
N ARG A 52 12.31 1.48 1.32
CA ARG A 52 12.16 0.07 1.68
C ARG A 52 11.80 -0.81 0.48
N ILE A 53 10.97 -0.31 -0.44
CA ILE A 53 10.40 -1.16 -1.49
C ILE A 53 10.94 -0.86 -2.90
N ARG A 54 11.65 0.24 -3.09
CA ARG A 54 12.08 0.69 -4.43
C ARG A 54 12.92 -0.34 -5.18
N GLY A 55 13.68 -1.17 -4.47
CA GLY A 55 14.53 -2.20 -5.08
C GLY A 55 13.78 -3.29 -5.82
N HIS A 56 12.47 -3.39 -5.62
CA HIS A 56 11.63 -4.37 -6.30
C HIS A 56 11.00 -3.84 -7.59
N PHE A 57 11.31 -2.60 -7.97
CA PHE A 57 10.71 -1.94 -9.13
C PHE A 57 11.74 -1.63 -10.21
N LEU A 58 11.27 -1.61 -11.45
CA LEU A 58 12.08 -1.23 -12.61
C LEU A 58 11.69 0.18 -13.06
N THR A 59 12.54 0.80 -13.89
CA THR A 59 12.26 2.15 -14.40
C THR A 59 11.02 2.21 -15.29
N THR A 60 10.56 1.06 -15.81
CA THR A 60 9.34 0.96 -16.61
C THR A 60 8.07 0.86 -15.77
N ASP A 61 8.21 0.65 -14.47
CA ASP A 61 7.08 0.55 -13.56
C ASP A 61 6.56 1.92 -13.13
N ARG A 62 5.39 1.92 -12.50
CA ARG A 62 4.84 3.11 -11.85
C ARG A 62 4.59 2.78 -10.39
N LEU A 63 4.91 3.71 -9.51
CA LEU A 63 4.74 3.55 -8.07
C LEU A 63 4.31 4.88 -7.48
N LEU A 64 3.27 4.86 -6.65
CA LEU A 64 2.84 6.04 -5.91
C LEU A 64 2.64 5.66 -4.45
N ILE A 65 3.22 6.44 -3.56
CA ILE A 65 3.00 6.34 -2.12
C ILE A 65 2.51 7.70 -1.66
N ALA A 66 1.33 7.75 -1.04
CA ALA A 66 0.74 9.02 -0.64
C ALA A 66 -0.09 8.85 0.63
N PRO A 67 -0.24 9.91 1.44
CA PRO A 67 -1.13 9.84 2.59
C PRO A 67 -2.56 9.56 2.16
N PHE A 68 -3.25 8.74 2.96
CA PHE A 68 -4.68 8.49 2.81
C PHE A 68 -5.40 9.26 3.90
N ASP A 69 -6.20 10.24 3.49
CA ASP A 69 -6.95 11.09 4.43
C ASP A 69 -8.29 10.44 4.77
N ALA A 70 -8.30 9.68 5.87
CA ALA A 70 -9.52 9.01 6.32
C ALA A 70 -10.57 9.99 6.84
N ASP A 71 -10.17 11.18 7.26
CA ASP A 71 -11.10 12.21 7.72
C ASP A 71 -11.75 12.97 6.57
N GLY A 72 -11.14 12.94 5.40
CA GLY A 72 -11.67 13.56 4.19
C GLY A 72 -12.82 12.79 3.54
N GLY A 73 -13.13 11.63 4.08
CA GLY A 73 -14.15 10.75 3.51
C GLY A 73 -13.56 9.74 2.55
N TYR A 74 -14.16 8.57 2.51
CA TYR A 74 -13.78 7.51 1.58
C TYR A 74 -14.98 6.62 1.29
N ALA A 75 -14.98 6.02 0.12
CA ALA A 75 -16.08 5.15 -0.32
C ALA A 75 -15.55 4.11 -1.28
N GLY A 76 -16.27 3.02 -1.41
CA GLY A 76 -15.89 1.97 -2.33
C GLY A 76 -16.59 0.66 -2.03
N TRP A 77 -16.04 -0.41 -2.59
CA TRP A 77 -16.57 -1.77 -2.47
C TRP A 77 -15.47 -2.65 -1.89
N LEU A 78 -15.43 -2.73 -0.56
CA LEU A 78 -14.47 -3.57 0.15
C LEU A 78 -15.22 -4.36 1.21
N PRO A 79 -14.68 -5.49 1.68
CA PRO A 79 -15.30 -6.22 2.78
C PRO A 79 -15.24 -5.43 4.07
N LYS A 80 -16.10 -5.77 5.02
CA LYS A 80 -16.21 -5.08 6.30
C LYS A 80 -14.88 -4.96 7.03
N GLU A 81 -14.06 -6.01 6.95
CA GLU A 81 -12.74 -6.04 7.62
C GLU A 81 -11.85 -4.88 7.14
N ALA A 82 -11.94 -4.53 5.86
CA ALA A 82 -11.16 -3.42 5.32
C ALA A 82 -11.60 -2.08 5.91
N TRP A 83 -12.90 -1.86 6.02
CA TRP A 83 -13.43 -0.63 6.62
C TRP A 83 -13.06 -0.53 8.10
N ASP A 84 -13.19 -1.64 8.83
CA ASP A 84 -12.82 -1.68 10.24
C ASP A 84 -11.33 -1.37 10.42
N TRP A 85 -10.47 -1.90 9.54
CA TRP A 85 -9.03 -1.63 9.60
C TRP A 85 -8.73 -0.13 9.43
N ILE A 86 -9.40 0.55 8.51
CA ILE A 86 -9.22 1.98 8.30
C ILE A 86 -9.58 2.74 9.58
N GLU A 87 -10.73 2.43 10.18
CA GLU A 87 -11.17 3.09 11.41
C GLU A 87 -10.22 2.84 12.58
N GLU A 88 -9.66 1.64 12.68
CA GLU A 88 -8.72 1.32 13.75
C GLU A 88 -7.36 1.98 13.57
N ASN A 89 -6.94 2.27 12.35
CA ASN A 89 -5.59 2.73 12.07
C ASN A 89 -5.46 4.19 11.66
N LYS A 90 -6.55 4.89 11.44
CA LYS A 90 -6.52 6.25 10.89
C LYS A 90 -5.79 7.26 11.78
N TYR A 91 -5.71 7.01 13.08
CA TYR A 91 -5.04 7.90 14.02
C TYR A 91 -3.73 7.33 14.58
N LYS A 92 -3.24 6.27 14.02
CA LYS A 92 -1.98 5.67 14.46
C LYS A 92 -0.78 6.21 13.72
#